data_ac4d31edcf43b65a5f69fa1a69dbd74e
#
_entry.id   ac4d31edcf43b65a5f69fa1a69dbd74e
#
_cell.length_a   1.000
_cell.length_b   1.000
_cell.length_c   1.000
_cell.angle_alpha   90.00
_cell.angle_beta   90.00
_cell.angle_gamma   90.00
#
_symmetry.space_group_name_H-M   'P 1'
#
loop_
_entity.id
_entity.type
_entity.pdbx_description
1 polymer ?
#
loop_
_entity_poly.entity_id
_entity_poly.type
_entity_poly.pdbx_seq_one_letter_code
_entity_poly.pdbx_strand_id
1 'polypeptide(L)'
;LGPADIGVSDYNKVMITEGLMDSKPLYLTANTNTLYATPFINMKDLGPMVLEIPAGMLGAFNDAWFRYIGDIGPFGPDKGQGGKFLLLPPGYEGAVPQGYFVVQSKTFRVWAFMRGSIDKGLENAVKNIKENLKVYPLSEKDNPVPMEFFNATGKSFNTIHDNDINFYYHVNEVIQEEPLEMIDAETRGLLASIGIEKGKEFNPDERMKRILADAVAIGNATARSIVWYPRTSGSVSNMKGVQIYPDTESAWITGWVNKNVFFNGDDGHTMNSDARVMFHYPYTGVTPAMGATIPGKGSDYGIAFVDDKKLPFDGSKTYKLHLPPQPPAKDFWAVTIYDAQTRSMLQTDQPYPTVGSQTEGIKMNADGSFDIYFGPEAPDGFENNWLQTIPGKSWFVALRIYGPLEPWIEKTWRPGEVTLI
;
A
#
# COMPACT_ATOMS: atom_id res chain seq x y z
N LEU A 1 -7.72 -0.98 12.06
CA LEU A 1 -9.09 -0.92 11.59
C LEU A 1 -9.58 -2.30 11.24
N GLY A 2 -10.56 -2.78 11.97
CA GLY A 2 -11.23 -4.03 11.67
C GLY A 2 -12.29 -3.86 10.57
N PRO A 3 -12.68 -4.95 9.92
CA PRO A 3 -13.80 -4.94 8.96
C PRO A 3 -15.09 -4.32 9.54
N ALA A 4 -15.30 -4.41 10.84
CA ALA A 4 -16.47 -3.87 11.53
C ALA A 4 -16.61 -2.35 11.38
N ASP A 5 -15.49 -1.59 11.36
CA ASP A 5 -15.51 -0.13 11.27
C ASP A 5 -16.04 0.38 9.93
N ILE A 6 -16.01 -0.46 8.91
CA ILE A 6 -16.54 -0.17 7.57
C ILE A 6 -17.76 -1.01 7.22
N GLY A 7 -18.41 -1.63 8.23
CA GLY A 7 -19.62 -2.44 8.04
C GLY A 7 -19.39 -3.82 7.41
N VAL A 8 -18.17 -4.34 7.45
CA VAL A 8 -17.77 -5.63 6.88
C VAL A 8 -17.29 -6.53 8.02
N SER A 9 -18.22 -7.15 8.76
CA SER A 9 -17.91 -7.95 9.95
C SER A 9 -17.89 -9.47 9.69
N ASP A 10 -18.55 -9.93 8.64
CA ASP A 10 -18.69 -11.34 8.33
C ASP A 10 -17.79 -11.75 7.16
N TYR A 11 -17.38 -13.02 7.10
CA TYR A 11 -16.48 -13.52 6.06
C TYR A 11 -17.03 -13.38 4.63
N ASN A 12 -18.36 -13.44 4.47
CA ASN A 12 -19.01 -13.28 3.17
C ASN A 12 -19.30 -11.83 2.79
N LYS A 13 -18.92 -10.85 3.63
CA LYS A 13 -19.02 -9.43 3.34
C LYS A 13 -17.67 -8.89 2.87
N VAL A 14 -17.62 -8.33 1.68
CA VAL A 14 -16.38 -7.84 1.08
C VAL A 14 -16.50 -6.37 0.73
N MET A 15 -15.53 -5.58 1.18
CA MET A 15 -15.40 -4.20 0.72
C MET A 15 -14.88 -4.17 -0.71
N ILE A 16 -15.61 -3.50 -1.58
CA ILE A 16 -15.17 -3.22 -2.96
C ILE A 16 -15.30 -1.74 -3.26
N THR A 17 -14.57 -1.28 -4.27
CA THR A 17 -14.89 0.00 -4.93
C THR A 17 -15.60 -0.29 -6.24
N GLU A 18 -16.73 0.38 -6.49
CA GLU A 18 -17.48 0.30 -7.74
C GLU A 18 -17.17 1.48 -8.68
N GLY A 19 -16.36 2.40 -8.20
CA GLY A 19 -15.76 3.52 -8.91
C GLY A 19 -14.29 3.66 -8.55
N LEU A 20 -13.59 4.57 -9.19
CA LEU A 20 -12.21 4.90 -8.83
C LEU A 20 -12.17 5.50 -7.41
N MET A 21 -11.11 5.21 -6.69
CA MET A 21 -10.94 5.73 -5.34
C MET A 21 -10.62 7.21 -5.38
N ASP A 22 -11.43 8.01 -4.69
CA ASP A 22 -11.19 9.44 -4.47
C ASP A 22 -10.29 9.68 -3.23
N SER A 23 -10.08 10.95 -2.87
CA SER A 23 -9.24 11.33 -1.73
C SER A 23 -9.93 11.23 -0.37
N LYS A 24 -11.23 10.92 -0.28
CA LYS A 24 -11.96 10.87 0.99
C LYS A 24 -11.47 9.81 1.97
N PRO A 25 -11.13 8.56 1.53
CA PRO A 25 -10.57 7.57 2.43
C PRO A 25 -9.16 7.94 2.90
N LEU A 26 -8.88 7.72 4.17
CA LEU A 26 -7.52 7.66 4.67
C LEU A 26 -6.95 6.27 4.38
N TYR A 27 -6.52 6.06 3.14
CA TYR A 27 -5.94 4.80 2.65
C TYR A 27 -4.50 5.06 2.19
N LEU A 28 -3.54 4.29 2.74
CA LEU A 28 -2.12 4.49 2.50
C LEU A 28 -1.80 4.36 1.00
N THR A 29 -1.31 5.44 0.40
CA THR A 29 -0.84 5.55 -0.99
C THR A 29 -1.72 4.88 -2.04
N ALA A 30 -3.04 4.97 -1.89
CA ALA A 30 -4.00 4.49 -2.87
C ALA A 30 -3.76 5.11 -4.27
N ASN A 31 -4.30 4.49 -5.31
CA ASN A 31 -4.32 5.03 -6.66
C ASN A 31 -5.77 5.24 -7.14
N THR A 32 -5.90 6.06 -8.18
CA THR A 32 -7.18 6.40 -8.81
C THR A 32 -7.41 5.64 -10.12
N ASN A 33 -6.67 4.56 -10.37
CA ASN A 33 -6.61 3.94 -11.70
C ASN A 33 -7.10 2.49 -11.72
N THR A 34 -7.43 1.90 -10.57
CA THR A 34 -7.89 0.50 -10.43
C THR A 34 -9.03 0.39 -9.45
N LEU A 35 -9.83 -0.68 -9.56
CA LEU A 35 -10.79 -1.06 -8.52
C LEU A 35 -10.10 -1.83 -7.40
N TYR A 36 -10.66 -1.73 -6.21
CA TYR A 36 -10.21 -2.51 -5.05
C TYR A 36 -11.27 -3.52 -4.63
N ALA A 37 -10.82 -4.72 -4.26
CA ALA A 37 -11.62 -5.74 -3.56
C ALA A 37 -10.77 -6.29 -2.42
N THR A 38 -11.25 -6.17 -1.19
CA THR A 38 -10.43 -6.42 -0.01
C THR A 38 -11.17 -7.29 1.02
N PRO A 39 -11.22 -8.63 0.82
CA PRO A 39 -11.67 -9.54 1.85
C PRO A 39 -10.77 -9.50 3.08
N PHE A 40 -11.38 -9.40 4.25
CA PHE A 40 -10.74 -9.62 5.55
C PHE A 40 -11.20 -10.96 6.08
N ILE A 41 -10.28 -11.85 6.37
CA ILE A 41 -10.54 -13.24 6.68
C ILE A 41 -10.07 -13.53 8.09
N ASN A 42 -10.92 -14.14 8.92
CA ASN A 42 -10.54 -14.67 10.21
C ASN A 42 -10.83 -16.17 10.26
N MET A 43 -9.79 -16.97 10.35
CA MET A 43 -9.86 -18.44 10.33
C MET A 43 -9.95 -19.06 11.74
N LYS A 44 -9.96 -18.23 12.80
CA LYS A 44 -9.86 -18.75 14.19
C LYS A 44 -10.97 -19.73 14.54
N ASP A 45 -12.20 -19.36 14.24
CA ASP A 45 -13.39 -20.15 14.57
C ASP A 45 -13.95 -20.90 13.35
N LEU A 46 -13.63 -20.45 12.14
CA LEU A 46 -14.18 -20.98 10.90
C LEU A 46 -13.31 -22.07 10.27
N GLY A 47 -12.03 -22.18 10.70
CA GLY A 47 -11.09 -23.10 10.09
C GLY A 47 -10.62 -22.64 8.70
N PRO A 48 -10.25 -23.58 7.82
CA PRO A 48 -9.80 -23.26 6.47
C PRO A 48 -10.83 -22.48 5.66
N MET A 49 -10.36 -21.45 4.93
CA MET A 49 -11.22 -20.57 4.13
C MET A 49 -10.91 -20.69 2.64
N VAL A 50 -11.95 -20.71 1.84
CA VAL A 50 -11.86 -20.73 0.38
C VAL A 50 -12.13 -19.32 -0.15
N LEU A 51 -11.28 -18.88 -1.09
CA LEU A 51 -11.54 -17.71 -1.93
C LEU A 51 -11.59 -18.17 -3.38
N GLU A 52 -12.77 -18.02 -4.01
CA GLU A 52 -12.87 -18.12 -5.47
C GLU A 52 -12.56 -16.74 -6.04
N ILE A 53 -11.44 -16.61 -6.73
CA ILE A 53 -10.94 -15.34 -7.25
C ILE A 53 -11.16 -15.31 -8.75
N PRO A 54 -11.83 -14.28 -9.30
CA PRO A 54 -12.08 -14.19 -10.73
C PRO A 54 -10.81 -13.92 -11.53
N ALA A 55 -10.81 -14.30 -12.80
CA ALA A 55 -9.73 -13.95 -13.73
C ALA A 55 -9.57 -12.43 -13.85
N GLY A 56 -8.33 -11.98 -14.10
CA GLY A 56 -8.01 -10.57 -14.26
C GLY A 56 -7.80 -9.78 -12.97
N MET A 57 -7.84 -10.45 -11.81
CA MET A 57 -7.43 -9.83 -10.54
C MET A 57 -5.91 -9.85 -10.38
N LEU A 58 -5.40 -8.83 -9.68
CA LEU A 58 -4.01 -8.72 -9.26
C LEU A 58 -3.98 -8.41 -7.77
N GLY A 59 -3.27 -9.18 -6.98
CA GLY A 59 -3.21 -8.94 -5.55
C GLY A 59 -2.32 -9.91 -4.79
N ALA A 60 -2.46 -9.90 -3.47
CA ALA A 60 -1.74 -10.79 -2.59
C ALA A 60 -2.47 -11.02 -1.27
N PHE A 61 -2.03 -12.02 -0.54
CA PHE A 61 -2.40 -12.29 0.83
C PHE A 61 -1.30 -11.81 1.77
N ASN A 62 -1.68 -11.03 2.77
CA ASN A 62 -0.83 -10.67 3.89
C ASN A 62 -1.43 -11.19 5.20
N ASP A 63 -0.57 -11.62 6.10
CA ASP A 63 -1.00 -12.08 7.43
C ASP A 63 -1.30 -10.89 8.38
N ALA A 64 -1.71 -11.17 9.62
CA ALA A 64 -2.02 -10.14 10.63
C ALA A 64 -0.84 -9.21 10.97
N TRP A 65 0.37 -9.58 10.60
CA TRP A 65 1.60 -8.79 10.77
C TRP A 65 2.08 -8.13 9.47
N PHE A 66 1.20 -8.07 8.44
CA PHE A 66 1.50 -7.60 7.08
C PHE A 66 2.66 -8.35 6.40
N ARG A 67 2.96 -9.58 6.82
CA ARG A 67 3.92 -10.41 6.08
C ARG A 67 3.26 -11.02 4.86
N TYR A 68 3.99 -11.04 3.77
CA TYR A 68 3.57 -11.71 2.55
C TYR A 68 3.42 -13.23 2.76
N ILE A 69 2.31 -13.80 2.28
CA ILE A 69 2.06 -15.23 2.34
C ILE A 69 1.64 -15.86 1.00
N GLY A 70 1.29 -15.07 -0.02
CA GLY A 70 0.97 -15.58 -1.35
C GLY A 70 0.50 -14.52 -2.33
N ASP A 71 0.76 -14.72 -3.61
CA ASP A 71 0.30 -13.85 -4.70
C ASP A 71 -0.99 -14.35 -5.35
N ILE A 72 -1.75 -13.40 -5.91
CA ILE A 72 -2.94 -13.57 -6.71
C ILE A 72 -2.69 -12.93 -8.09
N GLY A 73 -3.15 -13.58 -9.15
CA GLY A 73 -3.07 -13.01 -10.48
C GLY A 73 -1.80 -13.40 -11.24
N PRO A 74 -1.26 -12.56 -12.13
CA PRO A 74 -0.16 -12.91 -13.03
C PRO A 74 1.09 -13.45 -12.35
N PHE A 75 1.35 -13.05 -11.11
CA PHE A 75 2.47 -13.50 -10.30
C PHE A 75 2.11 -14.67 -9.38
N GLY A 76 0.83 -14.89 -9.17
CA GLY A 76 0.29 -15.99 -8.37
C GLY A 76 0.29 -17.35 -9.08
N PRO A 77 -0.07 -18.40 -8.37
CA PRO A 77 -0.19 -19.75 -8.93
C PRO A 77 -1.29 -19.84 -10.00
N ASP A 78 -2.30 -18.99 -9.95
CA ASP A 78 -3.40 -18.89 -10.91
C ASP A 78 -3.01 -18.24 -12.25
N LYS A 79 -1.84 -17.63 -12.35
CA LYS A 79 -1.32 -16.97 -13.56
C LYS A 79 -2.30 -15.96 -14.19
N GLY A 80 -3.13 -15.31 -13.35
CA GLY A 80 -4.14 -14.36 -13.76
C GLY A 80 -5.43 -14.97 -14.34
N GLN A 81 -5.56 -16.30 -14.31
CA GLN A 81 -6.76 -16.99 -14.77
C GLN A 81 -7.83 -17.08 -13.68
N GLY A 82 -7.53 -16.65 -12.47
CA GLY A 82 -8.35 -16.86 -11.31
C GLY A 82 -8.34 -18.32 -10.84
N GLY A 83 -9.16 -18.62 -9.84
CA GLY A 83 -9.25 -19.98 -9.30
C GLY A 83 -9.63 -20.02 -7.84
N LYS A 84 -9.56 -21.22 -7.26
CA LYS A 84 -9.90 -21.45 -5.86
C LYS A 84 -8.64 -21.49 -5.01
N PHE A 85 -8.51 -20.52 -4.14
CA PHE A 85 -7.44 -20.46 -3.14
C PHE A 85 -7.97 -21.02 -1.83
N LEU A 86 -7.16 -21.83 -1.15
CA LEU A 86 -7.47 -22.39 0.16
C LEU A 86 -6.48 -21.84 1.18
N LEU A 87 -6.96 -20.96 2.06
CA LEU A 87 -6.19 -20.47 3.20
C LEU A 87 -6.28 -21.47 4.35
N LEU A 88 -5.13 -21.88 4.84
CA LEU A 88 -5.01 -22.78 5.98
C LEU A 88 -4.63 -21.98 7.23
N PRO A 89 -5.36 -22.14 8.35
CA PRO A 89 -5.01 -21.49 9.62
C PRO A 89 -3.74 -22.10 10.23
N PRO A 90 -3.13 -21.40 11.22
CA PRO A 90 -2.01 -21.94 11.98
C PRO A 90 -2.32 -23.32 12.57
N GLY A 91 -1.36 -24.27 12.46
CA GLY A 91 -1.49 -25.59 13.04
C GLY A 91 -2.54 -26.49 12.40
N TYR A 92 -3.02 -26.21 11.20
CA TYR A 92 -3.97 -27.06 10.51
C TYR A 92 -3.31 -28.37 10.07
N GLU A 93 -3.85 -29.50 10.57
CA GLU A 93 -3.39 -30.87 10.25
C GLU A 93 -4.44 -31.68 9.47
N GLY A 94 -5.56 -31.05 9.10
CA GLY A 94 -6.63 -31.71 8.38
C GLY A 94 -6.32 -32.01 6.92
N ALA A 95 -7.21 -32.76 6.26
CA ALA A 95 -7.03 -33.10 4.85
C ALA A 95 -7.15 -31.85 3.96
N VAL A 96 -6.24 -31.72 3.00
CA VAL A 96 -6.25 -30.69 1.96
C VAL A 96 -6.85 -31.27 0.68
N PRO A 97 -8.06 -30.87 0.26
CA PRO A 97 -8.66 -31.39 -0.95
C PRO A 97 -7.89 -30.92 -2.21
N GLN A 98 -7.97 -31.69 -3.28
CA GLN A 98 -7.42 -31.32 -4.57
C GLN A 98 -8.21 -30.19 -5.23
N GLY A 99 -7.56 -29.46 -6.14
CA GLY A 99 -8.21 -28.41 -6.95
C GLY A 99 -8.12 -27.01 -6.33
N TYR A 100 -7.32 -26.81 -5.30
CA TYR A 100 -7.08 -25.53 -4.66
C TYR A 100 -5.61 -25.09 -4.77
N PHE A 101 -5.40 -23.81 -4.89
CA PHE A 101 -4.11 -23.18 -4.62
C PHE A 101 -3.99 -22.98 -3.11
N VAL A 102 -3.10 -23.69 -2.46
CA VAL A 102 -2.99 -23.69 -1.00
C VAL A 102 -2.09 -22.56 -0.52
N VAL A 103 -2.57 -21.80 0.46
CA VAL A 103 -1.83 -20.72 1.14
C VAL A 103 -1.84 -20.99 2.64
N GLN A 104 -0.67 -21.28 3.22
CA GLN A 104 -0.53 -21.50 4.66
C GLN A 104 -0.28 -20.18 5.38
N SER A 105 -1.10 -19.83 6.36
CA SER A 105 -0.89 -18.68 7.24
C SER A 105 -0.27 -19.08 8.58
N LYS A 106 0.50 -18.16 9.16
CA LYS A 106 0.97 -18.23 10.56
C LYS A 106 0.06 -17.48 11.53
N THR A 107 -0.98 -16.82 11.00
CA THR A 107 -1.98 -16.06 11.77
C THR A 107 -3.38 -16.49 11.37
N PHE A 108 -4.34 -16.28 12.27
CA PHE A 108 -5.75 -16.53 11.96
C PHE A 108 -6.33 -15.48 11.03
N ARG A 109 -5.92 -14.21 11.21
CA ARG A 109 -6.34 -13.11 10.33
C ARG A 109 -5.46 -13.03 9.11
N VAL A 110 -6.09 -12.92 7.95
CA VAL A 110 -5.46 -12.72 6.65
C VAL A 110 -6.21 -11.64 5.91
N TRP A 111 -5.47 -10.73 5.32
CA TRP A 111 -6.01 -9.73 4.41
C TRP A 111 -5.66 -10.08 2.97
N ALA A 112 -6.68 -10.27 2.13
CA ALA A 112 -6.52 -10.37 0.70
C ALA A 112 -6.76 -8.99 0.09
N PHE A 113 -5.71 -8.32 -0.38
CA PHE A 113 -5.89 -7.07 -1.10
C PHE A 113 -5.74 -7.30 -2.59
N MET A 114 -6.78 -6.95 -3.32
CA MET A 114 -6.87 -7.22 -4.74
C MET A 114 -7.27 -5.97 -5.50
N ARG A 115 -6.78 -5.88 -6.73
CA ARG A 115 -7.11 -4.84 -7.70
C ARG A 115 -7.69 -5.48 -8.95
N GLY A 116 -8.82 -4.95 -9.44
CA GLY A 116 -9.41 -5.30 -10.72
C GLY A 116 -8.95 -4.33 -11.80
N SER A 117 -8.52 -4.86 -12.97
CA SER A 117 -8.24 -4.04 -14.12
C SER A 117 -9.53 -3.46 -14.70
N ILE A 118 -9.48 -2.20 -15.11
CA ILE A 118 -10.58 -1.50 -15.79
C ILE A 118 -10.40 -1.43 -17.33
N ASP A 119 -9.46 -2.17 -17.89
CA ASP A 119 -9.14 -2.15 -19.33
C ASP A 119 -10.33 -2.48 -20.23
N LYS A 120 -11.27 -3.28 -19.71
CA LYS A 120 -12.53 -3.66 -20.40
C LYS A 120 -13.73 -2.82 -19.92
N GLY A 121 -13.47 -1.71 -19.27
CA GLY A 121 -14.48 -0.81 -18.69
C GLY A 121 -14.80 -1.11 -17.22
N LEU A 122 -15.15 -0.06 -16.52
CA LEU A 122 -15.43 -0.06 -15.08
C LEU A 122 -16.58 -1.02 -14.72
N GLU A 123 -17.71 -0.92 -15.43
CA GLU A 123 -18.90 -1.75 -15.18
C GLU A 123 -18.61 -3.24 -15.30
N ASN A 124 -17.82 -3.61 -16.33
CA ASN A 124 -17.43 -5.00 -16.53
C ASN A 124 -16.53 -5.52 -15.41
N ALA A 125 -15.62 -4.69 -14.91
CA ALA A 125 -14.74 -5.04 -13.80
C ALA A 125 -15.55 -5.24 -12.49
N VAL A 126 -16.48 -4.33 -12.20
CA VAL A 126 -17.39 -4.45 -11.05
C VAL A 126 -18.24 -5.71 -11.14
N LYS A 127 -18.85 -5.94 -12.31
CA LYS A 127 -19.66 -7.13 -12.56
C LYS A 127 -18.86 -8.42 -12.37
N ASN A 128 -17.65 -8.48 -12.92
CA ASN A 128 -16.77 -9.64 -12.76
C ASN A 128 -16.47 -9.95 -11.28
N ILE A 129 -16.20 -8.92 -10.48
CA ILE A 129 -15.96 -9.09 -9.04
C ILE A 129 -17.22 -9.59 -8.35
N LYS A 130 -18.36 -8.94 -8.54
CA LYS A 130 -19.62 -9.28 -7.84
C LYS A 130 -20.16 -10.66 -8.18
N GLU A 131 -20.00 -11.10 -9.42
CA GLU A 131 -20.52 -12.40 -9.86
C GLU A 131 -19.62 -13.58 -9.49
N ASN A 132 -18.29 -13.35 -9.43
CA ASN A 132 -17.33 -14.45 -9.40
C ASN A 132 -16.44 -14.49 -8.15
N LEU A 133 -16.32 -13.39 -7.37
CA LEU A 133 -15.59 -13.42 -6.10
C LEU A 133 -16.45 -14.07 -5.03
N LYS A 134 -15.93 -15.14 -4.39
CA LYS A 134 -16.59 -15.78 -3.25
C LYS A 134 -15.60 -16.02 -2.13
N VAL A 135 -16.08 -15.90 -0.90
CA VAL A 135 -15.33 -16.21 0.33
C VAL A 135 -16.23 -17.06 1.21
N TYR A 136 -15.76 -18.23 1.63
CA TYR A 136 -16.53 -19.13 2.48
C TYR A 136 -15.63 -20.13 3.22
N PRO A 137 -16.05 -20.66 4.38
CA PRO A 137 -15.36 -21.76 5.06
C PRO A 137 -15.32 -23.01 4.18
N LEU A 138 -14.24 -23.77 4.23
CA LEU A 138 -14.13 -25.04 3.48
C LEU A 138 -15.27 -26.02 3.84
N SER A 139 -15.77 -25.95 5.07
CA SER A 139 -16.91 -26.75 5.53
C SER A 139 -18.23 -26.44 4.79
N GLU A 140 -18.33 -25.25 4.19
CA GLU A 140 -19.53 -24.80 3.47
C GLU A 140 -19.37 -24.90 1.94
N LYS A 141 -18.33 -25.55 1.43
CA LYS A 141 -17.98 -25.60 0.00
C LYS A 141 -19.11 -26.11 -0.91
N ASP A 142 -20.01 -26.92 -0.41
CA ASP A 142 -21.11 -27.51 -1.18
C ASP A 142 -22.37 -26.62 -1.20
N ASN A 143 -22.47 -25.67 -0.28
CA ASN A 143 -23.57 -24.70 -0.22
C ASN A 143 -23.13 -23.40 0.48
N PRO A 144 -22.22 -22.61 -0.13
CA PRO A 144 -21.72 -21.41 0.48
C PRO A 144 -22.80 -20.33 0.63
N VAL A 145 -22.71 -19.55 1.71
CA VAL A 145 -23.59 -18.39 1.92
C VAL A 145 -23.35 -17.36 0.79
N PRO A 146 -24.41 -16.73 0.27
CA PRO A 146 -24.28 -15.69 -0.75
C PRO A 146 -23.37 -14.54 -0.30
N MET A 147 -22.61 -13.99 -1.24
CA MET A 147 -21.73 -12.84 -0.99
C MET A 147 -22.53 -11.56 -0.83
N GLU A 148 -22.08 -10.72 0.10
CA GLU A 148 -22.51 -9.34 0.26
C GLU A 148 -21.34 -8.39 -0.05
N PHE A 149 -21.59 -7.35 -0.85
CA PHE A 149 -20.56 -6.39 -1.23
C PHE A 149 -20.87 -5.00 -0.67
N PHE A 150 -19.94 -4.48 0.12
CA PHE A 150 -19.99 -3.12 0.62
C PHE A 150 -19.27 -2.20 -0.38
N ASN A 151 -20.03 -1.31 -1.03
CA ASN A 151 -19.44 -0.32 -1.92
C ASN A 151 -18.83 0.84 -1.13
N ALA A 152 -17.52 0.94 -1.15
CA ALA A 152 -16.74 2.00 -0.47
C ALA A 152 -16.48 3.24 -1.34
N THR A 153 -16.95 3.26 -2.59
CA THR A 153 -16.76 4.41 -3.49
C THR A 153 -17.36 5.67 -2.91
N GLY A 154 -16.59 6.75 -2.83
CA GLY A 154 -17.02 8.04 -2.31
C GLY A 154 -17.29 8.09 -0.81
N LYS A 155 -16.96 7.03 -0.06
CA LYS A 155 -17.13 6.97 1.40
C LYS A 155 -15.82 7.28 2.11
N SER A 156 -15.94 7.98 3.25
CA SER A 156 -14.83 8.17 4.17
C SER A 156 -14.68 6.94 5.06
N PHE A 157 -13.46 6.41 5.14
CA PHE A 157 -13.05 5.40 6.11
C PHE A 157 -11.56 5.57 6.39
N ASN A 158 -11.07 5.00 7.49
CA ASN A 158 -9.69 5.14 7.90
C ASN A 158 -9.00 3.78 8.00
N THR A 159 -7.92 3.58 7.26
CA THR A 159 -7.07 2.38 7.31
C THR A 159 -5.68 2.67 7.90
N ILE A 160 -5.48 3.86 8.45
CA ILE A 160 -4.20 4.29 9.01
C ILE A 160 -4.18 3.94 10.49
N HIS A 161 -3.06 3.41 10.97
CA HIS A 161 -2.87 3.16 12.39
C HIS A 161 -2.95 4.45 13.21
N ASP A 162 -3.42 4.36 14.44
CA ASP A 162 -3.48 5.49 15.34
C ASP A 162 -2.08 6.02 15.67
N ASN A 163 -1.99 7.35 15.86
CA ASN A 163 -0.77 8.06 16.25
C ASN A 163 -0.82 8.50 17.72
N ASP A 164 -1.56 7.76 18.53
CA ASP A 164 -1.72 7.96 19.96
C ASP A 164 -1.67 6.61 20.71
N ILE A 165 -2.03 6.59 21.96
CA ILE A 165 -2.00 5.38 22.81
C ILE A 165 -2.88 4.24 22.24
N ASN A 166 -3.90 4.54 21.42
CA ASN A 166 -4.77 3.51 20.83
C ASN A 166 -4.00 2.54 19.94
N PHE A 167 -2.86 2.98 19.37
CA PHE A 167 -1.95 2.09 18.67
C PHE A 167 -1.60 0.84 19.50
N TYR A 168 -1.29 0.99 20.78
CA TYR A 168 -0.95 -0.15 21.63
C TYR A 168 -2.16 -1.00 22.01
N TYR A 169 -3.34 -0.42 22.15
CA TYR A 169 -4.57 -1.19 22.33
C TYR A 169 -4.84 -2.07 21.11
N HIS A 170 -4.68 -1.56 19.90
CA HIS A 170 -4.80 -2.36 18.67
C HIS A 170 -3.71 -3.44 18.55
N VAL A 171 -2.47 -3.13 18.93
CA VAL A 171 -1.41 -4.16 19.02
C VAL A 171 -1.81 -5.25 20.01
N ASN A 172 -2.34 -4.88 21.18
CA ASN A 172 -2.82 -5.84 22.17
C ASN A 172 -3.94 -6.73 21.61
N GLU A 173 -4.93 -6.18 20.90
CA GLU A 173 -5.99 -6.98 20.25
C GLU A 173 -5.40 -8.07 19.34
N VAL A 174 -4.44 -7.73 18.51
CA VAL A 174 -3.76 -8.70 17.63
C VAL A 174 -3.03 -9.76 18.47
N ILE A 175 -2.32 -9.39 19.53
CA ILE A 175 -1.62 -10.33 20.42
C ILE A 175 -2.61 -11.26 21.13
N GLN A 176 -3.77 -10.75 21.56
CA GLN A 176 -4.78 -11.58 22.22
C GLN A 176 -5.45 -12.58 21.26
N GLU A 177 -5.56 -12.23 20.01
CA GLU A 177 -6.25 -13.09 19.02
C GLU A 177 -5.33 -14.13 18.40
N GLU A 178 -4.14 -13.73 17.98
CA GLU A 178 -3.24 -14.52 17.14
C GLU A 178 -2.40 -15.54 17.95
N PRO A 179 -1.85 -16.59 17.32
CA PRO A 179 -0.97 -17.55 18.00
C PRO A 179 0.30 -16.88 18.52
N LEU A 180 0.83 -17.40 19.63
CA LEU A 180 2.10 -16.91 20.21
C LEU A 180 3.28 -17.00 19.23
N GLU A 181 3.27 -18.03 18.39
CA GLU A 181 4.34 -18.36 17.44
C GLU A 181 4.36 -17.42 16.22
N MET A 182 3.37 -16.53 16.10
CA MET A 182 3.35 -15.56 15.00
C MET A 182 4.53 -14.58 15.05
N ILE A 183 5.04 -14.27 16.24
CA ILE A 183 6.22 -13.43 16.49
C ILE A 183 7.24 -14.14 17.37
N ASP A 184 8.50 -13.74 17.28
CA ASP A 184 9.59 -14.34 18.04
C ASP A 184 9.53 -13.98 19.53
N ALA A 185 10.34 -14.67 20.36
CA ALA A 185 10.37 -14.47 21.80
C ALA A 185 10.89 -13.10 22.22
N GLU A 186 11.80 -12.49 21.42
CA GLU A 186 12.32 -11.16 21.73
C GLU A 186 11.23 -10.11 21.54
N THR A 187 10.51 -10.14 20.43
CA THR A 187 9.38 -9.24 20.18
C THR A 187 8.30 -9.40 21.25
N ARG A 188 7.98 -10.63 21.65
CA ARG A 188 7.05 -10.88 22.79
C ARG A 188 7.57 -10.28 24.10
N GLY A 189 8.86 -10.42 24.36
CA GLY A 189 9.50 -9.85 25.56
C GLY A 189 9.45 -8.31 25.58
N LEU A 190 9.67 -7.67 24.41
CA LEU A 190 9.53 -6.22 24.28
C LEU A 190 8.09 -5.76 24.54
N LEU A 191 7.10 -6.45 24.00
CA LEU A 191 5.69 -6.16 24.25
C LEU A 191 5.30 -6.40 25.72
N ALA A 192 5.78 -7.49 26.33
CA ALA A 192 5.56 -7.79 27.75
C ALA A 192 6.13 -6.71 28.65
N SER A 193 7.27 -6.08 28.29
CA SER A 193 7.88 -5.01 29.07
C SER A 193 7.01 -3.75 29.21
N ILE A 194 6.04 -3.59 28.32
CA ILE A 194 5.04 -2.51 28.37
C ILE A 194 3.65 -3.00 28.80
N GLY A 195 3.53 -4.27 29.20
CA GLY A 195 2.31 -4.88 29.72
C GLY A 195 1.41 -5.57 28.67
N ILE A 196 1.86 -5.72 27.41
CA ILE A 196 1.13 -6.45 26.38
C ILE A 196 1.57 -7.91 26.37
N GLU A 197 0.75 -8.78 26.95
CA GLU A 197 0.99 -10.22 27.03
C GLU A 197 -0.28 -11.01 26.69
N LYS A 198 -0.15 -12.08 25.91
CA LYS A 198 -1.30 -12.95 25.58
C LYS A 198 -1.92 -13.56 26.82
N GLY A 199 -3.25 -13.46 26.92
CA GLY A 199 -4.02 -13.96 28.06
C GLY A 199 -4.04 -13.03 29.27
N LYS A 200 -3.45 -11.84 29.18
CA LYS A 200 -3.50 -10.81 30.21
C LYS A 200 -4.22 -9.56 29.71
N GLU A 201 -4.93 -8.90 30.61
CA GLU A 201 -5.53 -7.60 30.31
C GLU A 201 -4.45 -6.52 30.17
N PHE A 202 -4.51 -5.74 29.10
CA PHE A 202 -3.65 -4.58 28.92
C PHE A 202 -4.28 -3.36 29.59
N ASN A 203 -3.81 -3.05 30.78
CA ASN A 203 -4.32 -1.95 31.61
C ASN A 203 -3.14 -1.10 32.15
N PRO A 204 -2.52 -0.26 31.31
CA PRO A 204 -1.39 0.57 31.71
C PRO A 204 -1.81 1.62 32.74
N ASP A 205 -0.98 1.82 33.80
CA ASP A 205 -1.16 2.89 34.74
C ASP A 205 -0.91 4.28 34.11
N GLU A 206 -1.22 5.35 34.83
CA GLU A 206 -1.09 6.72 34.31
C GLU A 206 0.36 7.11 33.95
N ARG A 207 1.35 6.52 34.61
CA ARG A 207 2.75 6.70 34.25
C ARG A 207 3.04 6.01 32.91
N MET A 208 2.62 4.76 32.73
CA MET A 208 2.83 4.00 31.50
C MET A 208 2.06 4.63 30.35
N LYS A 209 0.84 5.10 30.55
CA LYS A 209 0.08 5.81 29.50
C LYS A 209 0.83 7.01 28.93
N ARG A 210 1.48 7.82 29.80
CA ARG A 210 2.30 8.95 29.32
C ARG A 210 3.52 8.47 28.53
N ILE A 211 4.22 7.45 29.02
CA ILE A 211 5.37 6.87 28.32
C ILE A 211 4.95 6.34 26.93
N LEU A 212 3.83 5.65 26.83
CA LEU A 212 3.34 5.08 25.57
C LEU A 212 2.90 6.18 24.58
N ALA A 213 2.26 7.25 25.06
CA ALA A 213 1.92 8.40 24.23
C ALA A 213 3.17 9.09 23.65
N ASP A 214 4.19 9.32 24.48
CA ASP A 214 5.46 9.88 24.03
C ASP A 214 6.17 8.93 23.03
N ALA A 215 6.14 7.63 23.31
CA ALA A 215 6.75 6.61 22.43
C ALA A 215 6.11 6.55 21.04
N VAL A 216 4.78 6.67 20.93
CA VAL A 216 4.10 6.74 19.61
C VAL A 216 4.53 7.99 18.86
N ALA A 217 4.59 9.15 19.52
CA ALA A 217 5.01 10.40 18.87
C ALA A 217 6.46 10.31 18.36
N ILE A 218 7.37 9.77 19.16
CA ILE A 218 8.78 9.55 18.80
C ILE A 218 8.88 8.52 17.66
N GLY A 219 8.14 7.42 17.77
CA GLY A 219 8.12 6.36 16.74
C GLY A 219 7.64 6.89 15.38
N ASN A 220 6.59 7.69 15.36
CA ASN A 220 6.07 8.33 14.15
C ASN A 220 7.10 9.30 13.54
N ALA A 221 7.71 10.16 14.36
CA ALA A 221 8.74 11.08 13.90
C ALA A 221 9.96 10.34 13.35
N THR A 222 10.37 9.24 14.00
CA THR A 222 11.48 8.39 13.55
C THR A 222 11.16 7.72 12.22
N ALA A 223 9.98 7.12 12.07
CA ALA A 223 9.54 6.49 10.83
C ALA A 223 9.51 7.49 9.67
N ARG A 224 8.99 8.69 9.92
CA ARG A 224 8.99 9.78 8.95
C ARG A 224 10.41 10.19 8.55
N SER A 225 11.32 10.32 9.52
CA SER A 225 12.72 10.66 9.23
C SER A 225 13.39 9.60 8.35
N ILE A 226 13.16 8.31 8.62
CA ILE A 226 13.68 7.21 7.81
C ILE A 226 13.16 7.28 6.36
N VAL A 227 11.88 7.63 6.18
CA VAL A 227 11.27 7.69 4.86
C VAL A 227 11.69 8.94 4.08
N TRP A 228 11.67 10.12 4.71
CA TRP A 228 11.99 11.40 4.05
C TRP A 228 13.49 11.55 3.77
N TYR A 229 14.32 11.01 4.66
CA TYR A 229 15.78 11.12 4.59
C TYR A 229 16.44 9.74 4.79
N PRO A 230 16.24 8.79 3.86
CA PRO A 230 16.80 7.46 4.01
C PRO A 230 18.32 7.51 4.06
N ARG A 231 18.90 6.74 4.97
CA ARG A 231 20.37 6.64 5.09
C ARG A 231 20.93 5.79 3.96
N THR A 232 21.57 6.43 3.00
CA THR A 232 22.14 5.76 1.81
C THR A 232 23.61 5.39 1.97
N SER A 233 24.25 5.79 3.09
CA SER A 233 25.64 5.50 3.41
C SER A 233 25.76 5.04 4.87
N GLY A 234 26.82 4.31 5.19
CA GLY A 234 27.10 3.77 6.53
C GLY A 234 26.83 2.26 6.64
N SER A 235 27.18 1.68 7.81
CA SER A 235 27.19 0.23 8.02
C SER A 235 25.94 -0.33 8.71
N VAL A 236 25.12 0.53 9.31
CA VAL A 236 24.07 0.08 10.24
C VAL A 236 22.78 -0.32 9.52
N SER A 237 22.47 0.36 8.42
CA SER A 237 21.28 0.09 7.64
C SER A 237 21.61 0.35 6.18
N ASN A 238 21.68 -0.70 5.38
CA ASN A 238 21.99 -0.56 3.97
C ASN A 238 20.74 -0.14 3.19
N MET A 239 20.52 1.17 3.06
CA MET A 239 19.48 1.78 2.25
C MET A 239 19.99 2.20 0.84
N LYS A 240 21.16 1.72 0.43
CA LYS A 240 21.80 2.11 -0.83
C LYS A 240 20.90 1.89 -2.05
N GLY A 241 20.14 0.80 -2.07
CA GLY A 241 19.23 0.49 -3.18
C GLY A 241 17.94 1.31 -3.21
N VAL A 242 17.73 2.26 -2.28
CA VAL A 242 16.52 3.09 -2.26
C VAL A 242 16.53 4.19 -3.32
N GLN A 243 17.70 4.73 -3.65
CA GLN A 243 17.84 5.78 -4.65
C GLN A 243 17.63 5.22 -6.06
N ILE A 244 16.72 5.85 -6.82
CA ILE A 244 16.49 5.46 -8.23
C ILE A 244 17.67 5.87 -9.10
N TYR A 245 18.30 7.01 -8.76
CA TYR A 245 19.43 7.60 -9.48
C TYR A 245 20.61 7.83 -8.51
N PRO A 246 21.33 6.76 -8.09
CA PRO A 246 22.28 6.82 -6.97
C PRO A 246 23.49 7.71 -7.21
N ASP A 247 23.88 7.95 -8.47
CA ASP A 247 25.05 8.77 -8.83
C ASP A 247 24.69 10.25 -9.01
N THR A 248 23.54 10.66 -8.47
CA THR A 248 23.04 12.03 -8.60
C THR A 248 22.49 12.53 -7.27
N GLU A 249 22.24 13.85 -7.20
CA GLU A 249 21.54 14.47 -6.06
C GLU A 249 20.00 14.34 -6.14
N SER A 250 19.48 13.32 -6.84
CA SER A 250 18.05 13.14 -7.02
C SER A 250 17.33 12.91 -5.71
N ALA A 251 16.13 13.50 -5.60
CA ALA A 251 15.19 13.23 -4.50
C ALA A 251 14.28 12.01 -4.77
N TRP A 252 14.34 11.46 -5.97
CA TRP A 252 13.50 10.31 -6.35
C TRP A 252 14.01 9.02 -5.74
N ILE A 253 13.13 8.39 -4.95
CA ILE A 253 13.41 7.11 -4.28
C ILE A 253 12.37 6.06 -4.67
N THR A 254 12.75 4.79 -4.53
CA THR A 254 11.81 3.66 -4.62
C THR A 254 11.28 3.28 -3.24
N GLY A 255 10.11 2.64 -3.18
CA GLY A 255 9.59 2.05 -1.93
C GLY A 255 10.35 0.79 -1.48
N TRP A 256 11.26 0.27 -2.30
CA TRP A 256 11.92 -1.02 -2.09
C TRP A 256 13.43 -0.90 -2.06
N VAL A 257 14.02 -1.22 -0.93
CA VAL A 257 15.48 -1.41 -0.88
C VAL A 257 15.80 -2.75 -1.52
N ASN A 258 16.56 -2.71 -2.62
CA ASN A 258 16.98 -3.88 -3.39
C ASN A 258 15.82 -4.79 -3.86
N LYS A 259 14.59 -4.23 -3.98
CA LYS A 259 13.37 -4.97 -4.34
C LYS A 259 13.08 -6.18 -3.42
N ASN A 260 13.55 -6.13 -2.19
CA ASN A 260 13.47 -7.23 -1.23
C ASN A 260 12.23 -7.07 -0.33
N VAL A 261 11.23 -7.94 -0.53
CA VAL A 261 9.96 -7.94 0.20
C VAL A 261 10.04 -8.55 1.59
N PHE A 262 11.14 -9.22 1.91
CA PHE A 262 11.40 -9.79 3.23
C PHE A 262 12.24 -8.86 4.11
N PHE A 263 12.71 -7.75 3.52
CA PHE A 263 13.53 -6.74 4.21
C PHE A 263 14.78 -7.31 4.89
N ASN A 264 15.39 -8.33 4.28
CA ASN A 264 16.64 -8.87 4.77
C ASN A 264 17.81 -7.95 4.39
N GLY A 265 18.84 -7.94 5.22
CA GLY A 265 20.12 -7.36 4.87
C GLY A 265 20.81 -8.13 3.74
N ASP A 266 21.92 -7.59 3.23
CA ASP A 266 22.64 -8.18 2.09
C ASP A 266 23.17 -9.60 2.38
N ASP A 267 23.39 -9.92 3.65
CA ASP A 267 23.82 -11.24 4.13
C ASP A 267 22.67 -12.27 4.21
N GLY A 268 21.42 -11.83 4.06
CA GLY A 268 20.23 -12.66 4.22
C GLY A 268 19.92 -13.12 5.65
N HIS A 269 20.74 -12.76 6.63
CA HIS A 269 20.62 -13.19 8.03
C HIS A 269 20.11 -12.11 8.97
N THR A 270 20.28 -10.84 8.58
CA THR A 270 19.83 -9.69 9.37
C THR A 270 18.57 -9.10 8.80
N MET A 271 17.75 -8.46 9.68
CA MET A 271 16.61 -7.66 9.27
C MET A 271 17.08 -6.23 8.98
N ASN A 272 16.81 -5.72 7.77
CA ASN A 272 16.97 -4.31 7.47
C ASN A 272 15.74 -3.54 8.00
N SER A 273 15.82 -3.15 9.28
CA SER A 273 14.70 -2.50 9.98
C SER A 273 14.29 -1.18 9.34
N ASP A 274 15.25 -0.39 8.85
CA ASP A 274 14.95 0.89 8.19
C ASP A 274 14.19 0.66 6.87
N ALA A 275 14.57 -0.33 6.08
CA ALA A 275 13.87 -0.68 4.84
C ALA A 275 12.44 -1.14 5.13
N ARG A 276 12.25 -1.93 6.18
CA ARG A 276 10.92 -2.37 6.62
C ARG A 276 10.05 -1.20 7.08
N VAL A 277 10.58 -0.29 7.88
CA VAL A 277 9.89 0.93 8.32
C VAL A 277 9.59 1.82 7.12
N MET A 278 10.57 2.04 6.23
CA MET A 278 10.41 2.86 5.05
C MET A 278 9.27 2.36 4.16
N PHE A 279 9.12 1.05 4.04
CA PHE A 279 8.01 0.48 3.27
C PHE A 279 6.68 0.61 4.01
N HIS A 280 6.56 0.08 5.23
CA HIS A 280 5.27 -0.03 5.93
C HIS A 280 4.73 1.31 6.46
N TYR A 281 5.54 2.35 6.56
CA TYR A 281 5.05 3.66 6.99
C TYR A 281 4.15 4.34 5.95
N PRO A 282 4.51 4.43 4.66
CA PRO A 282 3.66 5.03 3.62
C PRO A 282 2.80 4.03 2.84
N TYR A 283 3.13 2.74 2.82
CA TYR A 283 2.44 1.76 1.99
C TYR A 283 1.63 0.75 2.81
N THR A 284 0.67 0.13 2.12
CA THR A 284 -0.13 -0.95 2.68
C THR A 284 -0.01 -2.21 1.83
N GLY A 285 0.16 -3.35 2.50
CA GLY A 285 0.35 -4.65 1.87
C GLY A 285 1.71 -4.83 1.19
N VAL A 286 2.21 -6.03 1.15
CA VAL A 286 3.52 -6.37 0.59
C VAL A 286 3.43 -7.61 -0.29
N THR A 287 4.08 -7.58 -1.47
CA THR A 287 4.18 -8.72 -2.37
C THR A 287 5.44 -8.62 -3.23
N PRO A 288 6.10 -9.75 -3.55
CA PRO A 288 7.21 -9.79 -4.52
C PRO A 288 6.86 -9.18 -5.87
N ALA A 289 5.59 -9.25 -6.27
CA ALA A 289 5.08 -8.66 -7.51
C ALA A 289 5.31 -7.15 -7.58
N MET A 290 5.27 -6.43 -6.45
CA MET A 290 5.51 -4.99 -6.40
C MET A 290 6.98 -4.63 -6.67
N GLY A 291 7.91 -5.52 -6.31
CA GLY A 291 9.35 -5.36 -6.58
C GLY A 291 9.77 -5.84 -7.97
N ALA A 292 8.93 -6.57 -8.69
CA ALA A 292 9.23 -7.10 -10.00
C ALA A 292 8.96 -6.06 -11.09
N THR A 293 10.01 -5.61 -11.77
CA THR A 293 9.88 -4.73 -12.94
C THR A 293 9.98 -5.58 -14.20
N ILE A 294 8.86 -5.71 -14.93
CA ILE A 294 8.79 -6.46 -16.19
C ILE A 294 8.49 -5.45 -17.30
N PRO A 295 9.31 -5.37 -18.36
CA PRO A 295 9.06 -4.44 -19.46
C PRO A 295 7.64 -4.55 -20.01
N GLY A 296 6.95 -3.41 -20.06
CA GLY A 296 5.59 -3.29 -20.59
C GLY A 296 4.50 -3.96 -19.75
N LYS A 297 4.76 -4.34 -18.48
CA LYS A 297 3.76 -4.96 -17.58
C LYS A 297 3.81 -4.38 -16.18
N GLY A 298 2.64 -4.33 -15.53
CA GLY A 298 2.51 -3.84 -14.15
C GLY A 298 2.77 -2.34 -14.02
N SER A 299 3.30 -1.93 -12.90
CA SER A 299 3.63 -0.52 -12.64
C SER A 299 4.88 -0.41 -11.80
N ASP A 300 5.65 0.67 -12.01
CA ASP A 300 6.79 1.04 -11.18
C ASP A 300 6.66 2.49 -10.75
N TYR A 301 7.30 2.87 -9.63
CA TYR A 301 7.10 4.16 -8.99
C TYR A 301 8.39 4.86 -8.65
N GLY A 302 8.44 6.17 -8.90
CA GLY A 302 9.37 7.08 -8.25
C GLY A 302 8.61 7.94 -7.26
N ILE A 303 9.15 8.13 -6.05
CA ILE A 303 8.52 8.92 -5.01
C ILE A 303 9.50 9.99 -4.56
N ALA A 304 9.02 11.21 -4.39
CA ALA A 304 9.78 12.31 -3.81
C ALA A 304 9.05 12.85 -2.58
N PHE A 305 9.74 12.89 -1.45
CA PHE A 305 9.26 13.44 -0.18
C PHE A 305 9.82 14.84 0.09
N VAL A 306 10.81 15.25 -0.69
CA VAL A 306 11.52 16.51 -0.58
C VAL A 306 11.79 17.10 -1.97
N ASP A 307 12.00 18.41 -2.03
CA ASP A 307 12.33 19.12 -3.24
C ASP A 307 13.81 18.93 -3.68
N ASP A 308 14.22 19.62 -4.73
CA ASP A 308 15.59 19.63 -5.25
C ASP A 308 16.63 20.12 -4.22
N LYS A 309 16.21 20.91 -3.22
CA LYS A 309 17.06 21.41 -2.13
C LYS A 309 16.99 20.53 -0.87
N LYS A 310 16.33 19.36 -0.96
CA LYS A 310 16.09 18.43 0.15
C LYS A 310 15.24 19.01 1.28
N LEU A 311 14.37 19.97 0.97
CA LEU A 311 13.41 20.51 1.91
C LEU A 311 12.05 19.82 1.74
N PRO A 312 11.31 19.54 2.82
CA PRO A 312 9.94 19.04 2.72
C PRO A 312 9.07 19.99 1.92
N PHE A 313 8.17 19.44 1.13
CA PHE A 313 7.23 20.25 0.35
C PHE A 313 6.28 21.03 1.25
N ASP A 314 6.11 22.31 0.93
CA ASP A 314 5.25 23.26 1.64
C ASP A 314 4.01 23.54 0.77
N GLY A 315 2.82 23.18 1.27
CA GLY A 315 1.59 23.35 0.51
C GLY A 315 1.12 24.80 0.30
N SER A 316 1.81 25.78 0.89
CA SER A 316 1.57 27.21 0.64
C SER A 316 2.36 27.76 -0.55
N LYS A 317 3.26 26.96 -1.10
CA LYS A 317 4.19 27.35 -2.17
C LYS A 317 3.85 26.65 -3.48
N THR A 318 4.33 27.21 -4.58
CA THR A 318 4.16 26.63 -5.91
C THR A 318 5.45 25.91 -6.33
N TYR A 319 5.26 24.67 -6.80
CA TYR A 319 6.35 23.82 -7.29
C TYR A 319 6.06 23.37 -8.72
N LYS A 320 7.11 22.95 -9.42
CA LYS A 320 7.03 22.40 -10.76
C LYS A 320 7.82 21.10 -10.88
N LEU A 321 7.26 20.14 -11.55
CA LEU A 321 7.90 18.91 -12.03
C LEU A 321 7.94 18.93 -13.55
N HIS A 322 9.13 18.83 -14.12
CA HIS A 322 9.32 18.65 -15.56
C HIS A 322 9.50 17.17 -15.89
N LEU A 323 8.65 16.64 -16.75
CA LEU A 323 8.79 15.31 -17.34
C LEU A 323 9.33 15.45 -18.76
N PRO A 324 10.55 14.96 -19.04
CA PRO A 324 11.11 14.98 -20.39
C PRO A 324 10.22 14.29 -21.41
N PRO A 325 10.42 14.55 -22.72
CA PRO A 325 9.66 13.91 -23.77
C PRO A 325 9.63 12.38 -23.65
N GLN A 326 8.54 11.80 -24.11
CA GLN A 326 8.33 10.35 -24.17
C GLN A 326 8.48 9.65 -22.81
N PRO A 327 7.68 10.01 -21.77
CA PRO A 327 7.68 9.24 -20.52
C PRO A 327 7.52 7.74 -20.81
N PRO A 328 8.41 6.86 -20.29
CA PRO A 328 8.56 5.48 -20.75
C PRO A 328 7.49 4.55 -20.14
N ALA A 329 6.25 4.84 -20.43
CA ALA A 329 5.07 4.08 -20.04
C ALA A 329 4.38 3.50 -21.30
N LYS A 330 4.24 2.18 -21.35
CA LYS A 330 3.49 1.53 -22.44
C LYS A 330 2.00 1.89 -22.37
N ASP A 331 1.44 1.88 -21.16
CA ASP A 331 0.00 2.08 -20.98
C ASP A 331 -0.29 3.56 -20.68
N PHE A 332 0.19 4.08 -19.56
CA PHE A 332 0.07 5.49 -19.18
C PHE A 332 1.02 5.82 -18.02
N TRP A 333 1.18 7.10 -17.73
CA TRP A 333 1.85 7.60 -16.54
C TRP A 333 0.90 8.50 -15.72
N ALA A 334 1.16 8.60 -14.42
CA ALA A 334 0.38 9.44 -13.51
C ALA A 334 1.25 10.02 -12.39
N VAL A 335 0.97 11.25 -12.02
CA VAL A 335 1.55 11.97 -10.88
C VAL A 335 0.44 12.17 -9.86
N THR A 336 0.61 11.64 -8.66
CA THR A 336 -0.39 11.72 -7.57
C THR A 336 0.25 12.32 -6.33
N ILE A 337 -0.47 13.17 -5.61
CA ILE A 337 0.01 13.75 -4.36
C ILE A 337 -0.70 13.21 -3.13
N TYR A 338 0.04 13.19 -2.02
CA TYR A 338 -0.37 12.59 -0.75
C TYR A 338 -0.09 13.52 0.41
N ASP A 339 -0.90 13.44 1.45
CA ASP A 339 -0.70 14.13 2.73
C ASP A 339 0.47 13.50 3.49
N ALA A 340 1.42 14.31 3.95
CA ALA A 340 2.59 13.83 4.69
C ALA A 340 2.26 13.27 6.09
N GLN A 341 1.12 13.61 6.67
CA GLN A 341 0.71 13.14 8.00
C GLN A 341 -0.03 11.81 7.93
N THR A 342 -0.94 11.66 6.97
CA THR A 342 -1.78 10.48 6.83
C THR A 342 -1.26 9.50 5.79
N ARG A 343 -0.41 9.92 4.87
CA ARG A 343 0.08 9.17 3.70
C ARG A 343 -1.04 8.68 2.77
N SER A 344 -2.24 9.20 2.94
CA SER A 344 -3.37 9.04 2.02
C SER A 344 -3.35 10.13 0.95
N MET A 345 -4.14 9.98 -0.10
CA MET A 345 -4.29 11.03 -1.11
C MET A 345 -4.66 12.37 -0.46
N LEU A 346 -4.06 13.46 -0.92
CA LEU A 346 -4.28 14.80 -0.34
C LEU A 346 -5.73 15.23 -0.60
N GLN A 347 -6.46 15.51 0.46
CA GLN A 347 -7.87 15.93 0.38
C GLN A 347 -7.96 17.42 0.09
N THR A 348 -8.24 17.76 -1.15
CA THR A 348 -8.42 19.11 -1.66
C THR A 348 -9.77 19.24 -2.36
N ASP A 349 -10.02 20.34 -3.08
CA ASP A 349 -11.19 20.48 -3.96
C ASP A 349 -11.15 19.53 -5.16
N GLN A 350 -9.96 18.96 -5.46
CA GLN A 350 -9.79 17.92 -6.47
C GLN A 350 -10.05 16.54 -5.83
N PRO A 351 -11.17 15.85 -6.13
CA PRO A 351 -11.47 14.56 -5.53
C PRO A 351 -10.47 13.48 -5.93
N TYR A 352 -9.84 13.64 -7.09
CA TYR A 352 -8.80 12.77 -7.62
C TYR A 352 -7.51 13.58 -7.78
N PRO A 353 -6.62 13.66 -6.77
CA PRO A 353 -5.41 14.48 -6.81
C PRO A 353 -4.32 13.81 -7.66
N THR A 354 -4.63 13.62 -8.93
CA THR A 354 -3.80 12.92 -9.93
C THR A 354 -3.88 13.62 -11.28
N VAL A 355 -2.70 13.84 -11.89
CA VAL A 355 -2.55 14.30 -13.27
C VAL A 355 -1.69 13.30 -14.02
N GLY A 356 -2.05 12.96 -15.24
CA GLY A 356 -1.30 11.99 -16.03
C GLY A 356 -1.62 12.05 -17.53
N SER A 357 -1.04 11.14 -18.30
CA SER A 357 -1.25 11.10 -19.76
C SER A 357 -2.70 10.87 -20.19
N GLN A 358 -3.56 10.42 -19.26
CA GLN A 358 -5.00 10.23 -19.50
C GLN A 358 -5.85 11.41 -19.01
N THR A 359 -5.23 12.46 -18.45
CA THR A 359 -5.97 13.64 -18.00
C THR A 359 -6.49 14.41 -19.20
N GLU A 360 -7.80 14.63 -19.26
CA GLU A 360 -8.43 15.39 -20.33
C GLU A 360 -7.88 16.81 -20.39
N GLY A 361 -7.46 17.25 -21.57
CA GLY A 361 -6.91 18.59 -21.78
C GLY A 361 -5.52 18.82 -21.18
N ILE A 362 -4.78 17.77 -20.77
CA ILE A 362 -3.38 17.94 -20.36
C ILE A 362 -2.57 18.60 -21.46
N LYS A 363 -1.78 19.59 -21.10
CA LYS A 363 -0.90 20.31 -22.03
C LYS A 363 0.46 19.67 -22.12
N MET A 364 0.86 19.35 -23.34
CA MET A 364 2.20 18.93 -23.71
C MET A 364 2.96 20.13 -24.28
N ASN A 365 4.21 20.29 -23.91
CA ASN A 365 5.10 21.31 -24.45
C ASN A 365 5.45 21.02 -25.93
N ALA A 366 5.97 22.01 -26.65
CA ALA A 366 6.29 21.90 -28.07
C ALA A 366 7.34 20.82 -28.39
N ASP A 367 8.19 20.49 -27.44
CA ASP A 367 9.22 19.45 -27.52
C ASP A 367 8.72 18.04 -27.11
N GLY A 368 7.45 17.91 -26.72
CA GLY A 368 6.88 16.67 -26.25
C GLY A 368 7.04 16.40 -24.76
N SER A 369 7.61 17.32 -24.00
CA SER A 369 7.70 17.26 -22.53
C SER A 369 6.40 17.69 -21.85
N PHE A 370 6.30 17.48 -20.53
CA PHE A 370 5.18 17.93 -19.71
C PHE A 370 5.69 18.67 -18.48
N ASP A 371 5.07 19.81 -18.17
CA ASP A 371 5.25 20.52 -16.91
C ASP A 371 4.02 20.30 -16.03
N ILE A 372 4.24 19.76 -14.82
CA ILE A 372 3.20 19.51 -13.81
C ILE A 372 3.44 20.48 -12.65
N TYR A 373 2.39 21.14 -12.22
CA TYR A 373 2.43 22.14 -11.18
C TYR A 373 1.77 21.65 -9.89
N PHE A 374 2.30 22.09 -8.75
CA PHE A 374 1.75 21.83 -7.43
C PHE A 374 1.67 23.16 -6.68
N GLY A 375 0.53 23.50 -6.16
CA GLY A 375 0.32 24.75 -5.46
C GLY A 375 -1.11 24.95 -5.02
N PRO A 376 -1.38 25.93 -4.16
CA PRO A 376 -2.76 26.23 -3.73
C PRO A 376 -3.67 26.69 -4.88
N GLU A 377 -3.08 27.28 -5.92
CA GLU A 377 -3.76 27.81 -7.09
C GLU A 377 -3.11 27.31 -8.38
N ALA A 378 -3.93 27.12 -9.41
CA ALA A 378 -3.43 26.73 -10.74
C ALA A 378 -2.72 27.89 -11.42
N PRO A 379 -1.58 27.66 -12.08
CA PRO A 379 -1.03 28.66 -12.99
C PRO A 379 -1.96 28.87 -14.20
N ASP A 380 -2.05 30.12 -14.67
CA ASP A 380 -2.92 30.48 -15.79
C ASP A 380 -2.65 29.61 -17.01
N GLY A 381 -3.69 28.94 -17.48
CA GLY A 381 -3.66 28.09 -18.65
C GLY A 381 -2.99 26.71 -18.42
N PHE A 382 -2.70 26.31 -17.18
CA PHE A 382 -2.17 24.99 -16.82
C PHE A 382 -3.09 24.26 -15.82
N GLU A 383 -4.38 24.56 -15.82
CA GLU A 383 -5.38 24.01 -14.90
C GLU A 383 -5.43 22.46 -14.98
N ASN A 384 -5.21 21.88 -16.16
CA ASN A 384 -5.19 20.43 -16.37
C ASN A 384 -3.81 19.77 -16.10
N ASN A 385 -2.78 20.60 -15.82
CA ASN A 385 -1.45 20.14 -15.43
C ASN A 385 -1.15 20.45 -13.95
N TRP A 386 -2.17 20.74 -13.15
CA TRP A 386 -2.03 21.22 -11.80
C TRP A 386 -2.65 20.30 -10.77
N LEU A 387 -1.96 20.18 -9.65
CA LEU A 387 -2.40 19.45 -8.45
C LEU A 387 -2.46 20.43 -7.28
N GLN A 388 -3.66 20.53 -6.70
CA GLN A 388 -3.93 21.47 -5.59
C GLN A 388 -3.24 21.01 -4.32
N THR A 389 -2.51 21.94 -3.68
CA THR A 389 -1.92 21.76 -2.34
C THR A 389 -2.64 22.61 -1.31
N ILE A 390 -2.37 22.38 -0.02
CA ILE A 390 -3.06 23.04 1.09
C ILE A 390 -2.06 23.83 1.91
N PRO A 391 -2.20 25.16 2.03
CA PRO A 391 -1.38 25.97 2.93
C PRO A 391 -1.38 25.41 4.36
N GLY A 392 -0.19 25.33 4.98
CA GLY A 392 0.00 24.77 6.31
C GLY A 392 0.11 23.24 6.38
N LYS A 393 0.01 22.54 5.24
CA LYS A 393 0.26 21.10 5.13
C LYS A 393 1.48 20.80 4.28
N SER A 394 2.26 19.82 4.70
CA SER A 394 3.27 19.19 3.85
C SER A 394 2.66 18.02 3.07
N TRP A 395 3.23 17.73 1.91
CA TRP A 395 2.78 16.69 0.99
C TRP A 395 3.97 15.90 0.44
N PHE A 396 3.71 14.86 -0.31
CA PHE A 396 4.71 14.16 -1.12
C PHE A 396 4.08 13.68 -2.43
N VAL A 397 4.90 13.30 -3.38
CA VAL A 397 4.48 12.96 -4.74
C VAL A 397 4.96 11.59 -5.16
N ALA A 398 4.11 10.86 -5.88
CA ALA A 398 4.47 9.64 -6.57
C ALA A 398 4.27 9.81 -8.08
N LEU A 399 5.34 9.60 -8.85
CA LEU A 399 5.28 9.37 -10.29
C LEU A 399 5.13 7.86 -10.52
N ARG A 400 4.05 7.47 -11.17
CA ARG A 400 3.75 6.08 -11.52
C ARG A 400 3.88 5.88 -13.01
N ILE A 401 4.59 4.82 -13.38
CA ILE A 401 4.78 4.38 -14.77
C ILE A 401 4.05 3.05 -14.92
N TYR A 402 2.98 3.02 -15.68
CA TYR A 402 2.20 1.82 -15.96
C TYR A 402 2.68 1.18 -17.25
N GLY A 403 3.04 -0.11 -17.18
CA GLY A 403 3.75 -0.80 -18.24
C GLY A 403 5.13 -0.19 -18.48
N PRO A 404 6.04 -0.16 -17.48
CA PRO A 404 7.35 0.51 -17.60
C PRO A 404 8.16 -0.06 -18.77
N LEU A 405 8.75 0.81 -19.57
CA LEU A 405 9.60 0.46 -20.71
C LEU A 405 11.09 0.57 -20.33
N GLU A 406 11.95 0.03 -21.20
CA GLU A 406 13.40 -0.04 -20.99
C GLU A 406 14.03 1.28 -20.52
N PRO A 407 13.69 2.47 -21.05
CA PRO A 407 14.32 3.72 -20.59
C PRO A 407 14.09 4.04 -19.10
N TRP A 408 12.93 3.61 -18.55
CA TRP A 408 12.69 3.70 -17.10
C TRP A 408 13.50 2.65 -16.33
N ILE A 409 13.55 1.43 -16.83
CA ILE A 409 14.20 0.29 -16.18
C ILE A 409 15.71 0.50 -16.14
N GLU A 410 16.28 0.93 -17.26
CA GLU A 410 17.72 1.21 -17.44
C GLU A 410 18.16 2.58 -16.92
N LYS A 411 17.20 3.41 -16.45
CA LYS A 411 17.47 4.75 -15.91
C LYS A 411 18.03 5.74 -16.95
N THR A 412 17.82 5.50 -18.24
CA THR A 412 18.23 6.40 -19.33
C THR A 412 17.24 7.55 -19.52
N TRP A 413 15.98 7.38 -19.15
CA TRP A 413 14.99 8.46 -18.99
C TRP A 413 14.88 8.83 -17.50
N ARG A 414 14.91 10.11 -17.19
CA ARG A 414 14.85 10.62 -15.83
C ARG A 414 13.88 11.78 -15.74
N PRO A 415 12.88 11.75 -14.80
CA PRO A 415 12.09 12.94 -14.51
C PRO A 415 12.95 14.05 -13.95
N GLY A 416 12.56 15.30 -14.16
CA GLY A 416 13.14 16.42 -13.43
C GLY A 416 12.94 16.29 -11.92
N GLU A 417 13.65 17.08 -11.14
CA GLU A 417 13.36 17.24 -9.72
C GLU A 417 12.12 18.13 -9.55
N VAL A 418 11.42 17.97 -8.44
CA VAL A 418 10.34 18.88 -8.07
C VAL A 418 10.96 20.14 -7.47
N THR A 419 10.82 21.26 -8.17
CA THR A 419 11.49 22.53 -7.85
C THR A 419 10.51 23.60 -7.41
N LEU A 420 10.89 24.40 -6.41
CA LEU A 420 10.16 25.60 -6.00
C LEU A 420 10.28 26.68 -7.10
N ILE A 421 9.18 27.31 -7.49
CA ILE A 421 9.11 28.38 -8.50
C ILE A 421 8.52 29.68 -7.94
#